data_4c8855678ede03110e653105468d816b
#
_entry.id   4c8855678ede03110e653105468d816b
#
_cell.length_a   1.000
_cell.length_b   1.000
_cell.length_c   1.000
_cell.angle_alpha   90.00
_cell.angle_beta   90.00
_cell.angle_gamma   90.00
#
_symmetry.space_group_name_H-M   'P 1'
#
loop_
_entity.id
_entity.type
_entity.pdbx_description
1 polymer ?
#
loop_
_entity_poly.entity_id
_entity_poly.type
_entity_poly.pdbx_seq_one_letter_code
_entity_poly.pdbx_strand_id
1 'polypeptide(L)'
;MATLTLVPIQSRADHVLGGADLAAGETLYANNCASCHGADLEGQPDWRSPGPDGILPAPPHDENGHTWHHDSAMLFDYTKFGGQAALEARGVTGFTSGMPGFGDSLSDEEIRDVLAYIRSTWPEQVQDVQAARSHVPDEN
;
A
#
# COMPACT_ATOMS: atom_id res chain seq x y z
N MET A 1 8.83 -7.44 -42.24
CA MET A 1 7.63 -7.13 -41.44
C MET A 1 8.03 -7.11 -39.99
N ALA A 2 8.05 -5.93 -39.38
CA ALA A 2 8.35 -5.81 -37.96
C ALA A 2 7.08 -6.19 -37.15
N THR A 3 7.14 -7.25 -36.40
CA THR A 3 6.10 -7.63 -35.43
C THR A 3 6.15 -6.61 -34.30
N LEU A 4 5.19 -5.69 -34.29
CA LEU A 4 5.00 -4.80 -33.17
C LEU A 4 4.50 -5.65 -31.99
N THR A 5 5.37 -6.02 -31.08
CA THR A 5 4.97 -6.61 -29.81
C THR A 5 4.30 -5.52 -28.99
N LEU A 6 2.97 -5.55 -28.93
CA LEU A 6 2.21 -4.73 -28.01
C LEU A 6 2.57 -5.17 -26.58
N VAL A 7 3.46 -4.41 -25.94
CA VAL A 7 3.69 -4.54 -24.51
C VAL A 7 2.37 -4.15 -23.81
N PRO A 8 1.77 -5.01 -23.02
CA PRO A 8 0.51 -4.68 -22.37
C PRO A 8 0.66 -3.42 -21.53
N ILE A 9 -0.30 -2.53 -21.67
CA ILE A 9 -0.36 -1.20 -21.00
C ILE A 9 -0.18 -1.32 -19.48
N GLN A 10 -0.54 -2.46 -18.90
CA GLN A 10 -0.42 -2.74 -17.48
C GLN A 10 1.02 -2.76 -16.96
N SER A 11 2.00 -3.07 -17.81
CA SER A 11 3.40 -3.11 -17.38
C SER A 11 4.03 -1.73 -17.20
N ARG A 12 3.35 -0.67 -17.60
CA ARG A 12 3.83 0.72 -17.49
C ARG A 12 3.20 1.48 -16.31
N ALA A 13 2.13 0.95 -15.71
CA ALA A 13 1.32 1.72 -14.78
C ALA A 13 1.87 1.76 -13.36
N ASP A 14 2.74 0.85 -12.98
CA ASP A 14 3.25 0.79 -11.61
C ASP A 14 4.72 0.38 -11.58
N HIS A 15 5.60 1.36 -11.54
CA HIS A 15 7.04 1.15 -11.42
C HIS A 15 7.47 0.78 -9.99
N VAL A 16 6.61 1.02 -8.99
CA VAL A 16 6.94 0.79 -7.59
C VAL A 16 6.73 -0.67 -7.22
N LEU A 17 5.61 -1.25 -7.63
CA LEU A 17 5.21 -2.60 -7.23
C LEU A 17 5.39 -3.66 -8.33
N GLY A 18 5.85 -3.28 -9.51
CA GLY A 18 6.05 -4.21 -10.62
C GLY A 18 7.16 -5.22 -10.33
N GLY A 19 6.93 -6.50 -10.66
CA GLY A 19 7.92 -7.57 -10.51
C GLY A 19 8.10 -8.08 -9.08
N ALA A 20 7.22 -7.72 -8.15
CA ALA A 20 7.30 -8.16 -6.77
C ALA A 20 6.96 -9.65 -6.60
N ASP A 21 7.48 -10.24 -5.53
CA ASP A 21 7.22 -11.62 -5.13
C ASP A 21 5.98 -11.66 -4.22
N LEU A 22 4.85 -12.13 -4.77
CA LEU A 22 3.59 -12.18 -4.03
C LEU A 22 3.60 -13.20 -2.89
N ALA A 23 4.26 -14.33 -3.06
CA ALA A 23 4.34 -15.35 -2.02
C ALA A 23 5.18 -14.86 -0.83
N ALA A 24 6.29 -14.19 -1.10
CA ALA A 24 7.08 -13.53 -0.07
C ALA A 24 6.28 -12.42 0.63
N GLY A 25 5.53 -11.64 -0.14
CA GLY A 25 4.67 -10.58 0.39
C GLY A 25 3.59 -11.10 1.34
N GLU A 26 2.97 -12.23 1.01
CA GLU A 26 1.99 -12.89 1.87
C GLU A 26 2.59 -13.29 3.23
N THR A 27 3.76 -13.90 3.22
CA THR A 27 4.45 -14.30 4.45
C THR A 27 4.85 -13.07 5.29
N LEU A 28 5.37 -12.04 4.65
CA LEU A 28 5.76 -10.80 5.31
C LEU A 28 4.55 -10.08 5.91
N TYR A 29 3.43 -10.06 5.20
CA TYR A 29 2.18 -9.50 5.73
C TYR A 29 1.74 -10.24 6.99
N ALA A 30 1.70 -11.56 6.95
CA ALA A 30 1.29 -12.37 8.10
C ALA A 30 2.17 -12.12 9.33
N ASN A 31 3.46 -11.92 9.12
CA ASN A 31 4.42 -11.74 10.21
C ASN A 31 4.52 -10.31 10.75
N ASN A 32 4.19 -9.30 9.95
CA ASN A 32 4.45 -7.90 10.30
C ASN A 32 3.21 -7.00 10.33
N CYS A 33 2.15 -7.36 9.63
CA CYS A 33 1.01 -6.48 9.40
C CYS A 33 -0.29 -7.02 9.98
N ALA A 34 -0.48 -8.33 9.92
CA ALA A 34 -1.74 -8.98 10.28
C ALA A 34 -2.16 -8.77 11.74
N SER A 35 -1.20 -8.61 12.66
CA SER A 35 -1.51 -8.38 14.08
C SER A 35 -2.36 -7.12 14.31
N CYS A 36 -2.21 -6.10 13.47
CA CYS A 36 -2.99 -4.88 13.53
C CYS A 36 -4.07 -4.81 12.46
N HIS A 37 -3.73 -5.16 11.22
CA HIS A 37 -4.63 -5.02 10.06
C HIS A 37 -5.51 -6.24 9.80
N GLY A 38 -5.33 -7.33 10.55
CA GLY A 38 -6.09 -8.56 10.42
C GLY A 38 -5.50 -9.55 9.43
N ALA A 39 -5.68 -10.85 9.72
CA ALA A 39 -5.18 -11.94 8.89
C ALA A 39 -5.82 -11.96 7.49
N ASP A 40 -7.05 -11.50 7.39
CA ASP A 40 -7.83 -11.39 6.14
C ASP A 40 -7.94 -9.94 5.64
N LEU A 41 -7.03 -9.08 6.07
CA LEU A 41 -6.97 -7.66 5.70
C LEU A 41 -8.20 -6.84 6.14
N GLU A 42 -8.96 -7.35 7.10
CA GLU A 42 -10.24 -6.77 7.55
C GLU A 42 -10.09 -5.52 8.42
N GLY A 43 -8.90 -5.25 8.97
CA GLY A 43 -8.68 -4.15 9.90
C GLY A 43 -9.34 -4.36 11.25
N GLN A 44 -9.42 -3.29 12.03
CA GLN A 44 -10.03 -3.28 13.36
C GLN A 44 -11.45 -2.72 13.32
N PRO A 45 -12.32 -3.10 14.30
CA PRO A 45 -13.65 -2.50 14.42
C PRO A 45 -13.55 -0.97 14.61
N ASP A 46 -14.54 -0.26 14.09
CA ASP A 46 -14.64 1.22 14.23
C ASP A 46 -13.39 1.99 13.78
N TRP A 47 -12.67 1.49 12.80
CA TRP A 47 -11.41 2.06 12.33
C TRP A 47 -11.52 3.52 11.83
N ARG A 48 -12.73 4.00 11.53
CA ARG A 48 -12.98 5.39 11.14
C ARG A 48 -13.10 6.36 12.32
N SER A 49 -13.18 5.82 13.53
CA SER A 49 -13.35 6.61 14.76
C SER A 49 -12.10 6.56 15.61
N PRO A 50 -11.52 7.71 16.00
CA PRO A 50 -10.36 7.71 16.89
C PRO A 50 -10.64 7.01 18.22
N GLY A 51 -9.64 6.29 18.73
CA GLY A 51 -9.67 5.74 20.07
C GLY A 51 -9.52 6.81 21.16
N PRO A 52 -9.49 6.42 22.45
CA PRO A 52 -9.39 7.35 23.57
C PRO A 52 -8.17 8.28 23.52
N ASP A 53 -7.08 7.84 22.91
CA ASP A 53 -5.82 8.58 22.75
C ASP A 53 -5.76 9.37 21.46
N GLY A 54 -6.86 9.46 20.69
CA GLY A 54 -6.93 10.20 19.43
C GLY A 54 -6.29 9.48 18.24
N ILE A 55 -5.85 8.24 18.41
CA ILE A 55 -5.25 7.42 17.36
C ILE A 55 -6.33 6.61 16.67
N LEU A 56 -6.35 6.62 15.35
CA LEU A 56 -7.25 5.77 14.57
C LEU A 56 -6.78 4.31 14.65
N PRO A 57 -7.71 3.36 14.84
CA PRO A 57 -7.38 1.94 14.75
C PRO A 57 -6.89 1.55 13.35
N ALA A 58 -6.23 0.42 13.22
CA ALA A 58 -5.70 -0.05 11.95
C ALA A 58 -6.83 -0.25 10.93
N PRO A 59 -6.79 0.43 9.78
CA PRO A 59 -7.83 0.29 8.76
C PRO A 59 -7.70 -1.02 8.00
N PRO A 60 -8.78 -1.46 7.32
CA PRO A 60 -8.70 -2.58 6.40
C PRO A 60 -7.74 -2.28 5.24
N HIS A 61 -7.05 -3.31 4.78
CA HIS A 61 -6.28 -3.27 3.53
C HIS A 61 -7.00 -3.99 2.38
N ASP A 62 -8.22 -4.47 2.61
CA ASP A 62 -9.09 -4.98 1.57
C ASP A 62 -9.79 -3.83 0.81
N GLU A 63 -10.63 -4.16 -0.14
CA GLU A 63 -11.37 -3.18 -0.96
C GLU A 63 -12.33 -2.29 -0.16
N ASN A 64 -12.66 -2.67 1.08
CA ASN A 64 -13.54 -1.88 1.94
C ASN A 64 -12.82 -0.76 2.69
N GLY A 65 -11.48 -0.78 2.70
CA GLY A 65 -10.66 0.26 3.31
C GLY A 65 -10.26 1.35 2.34
N HIS A 66 -9.21 2.10 2.69
CA HIS A 66 -8.72 3.24 1.92
C HIS A 66 -7.40 2.99 1.19
N THR A 67 -6.79 1.81 1.34
CA THR A 67 -5.46 1.54 0.79
C THR A 67 -5.41 1.79 -0.72
N TRP A 68 -6.40 1.33 -1.46
CA TRP A 68 -6.45 1.48 -2.91
C TRP A 68 -6.73 2.92 -3.39
N HIS A 69 -7.10 3.83 -2.49
CA HIS A 69 -7.25 5.26 -2.79
C HIS A 69 -5.91 5.99 -2.90
N HIS A 70 -4.83 5.38 -2.41
CA HIS A 70 -3.50 5.99 -2.38
C HIS A 70 -2.60 5.40 -3.46
N ASP A 71 -1.71 6.24 -3.99
CA ASP A 71 -0.70 5.78 -4.94
C ASP A 71 0.36 4.89 -4.25
N SER A 72 1.09 4.12 -5.06
CA SER A 72 2.09 3.18 -4.56
C SER A 72 3.25 3.87 -3.84
N ALA A 73 3.66 5.05 -4.27
CA ALA A 73 4.73 5.81 -3.61
C ALA A 73 4.34 6.22 -2.20
N MET A 74 3.10 6.68 -2.00
CA MET A 74 2.60 7.01 -0.67
C MET A 74 2.50 5.78 0.22
N LEU A 75 1.98 4.67 -0.30
CA LEU A 75 1.88 3.41 0.45
C LEU A 75 3.26 2.92 0.86
N PHE A 76 4.24 3.05 -0.02
CA PHE A 76 5.62 2.70 0.26
C PHE A 76 6.21 3.55 1.39
N ASP A 77 6.09 4.86 1.30
CA ASP A 77 6.61 5.79 2.30
C ASP A 77 5.92 5.60 3.65
N TYR A 78 4.61 5.40 3.64
CA TYR A 78 3.84 5.17 4.84
C TYR A 78 4.30 3.91 5.58
N THR A 79 4.61 2.87 4.85
CA THR A 79 5.10 1.60 5.41
C THR A 79 6.55 1.73 5.87
N LYS A 80 7.41 2.37 5.10
CA LYS A 80 8.83 2.49 5.39
C LYS A 80 9.12 3.43 6.56
N PHE A 81 8.52 4.61 6.54
CA PHE A 81 8.82 5.68 7.50
C PHE A 81 7.82 5.76 8.65
N GLY A 82 6.70 5.06 8.55
CA GLY A 82 5.59 5.16 9.48
C GLY A 82 4.56 6.20 9.05
N GLY A 83 3.34 6.04 9.55
CA GLY A 83 2.22 6.88 9.13
C GLY A 83 2.40 8.35 9.48
N GLN A 84 2.90 8.64 10.66
CA GLN A 84 3.05 10.03 11.11
C GLN A 84 4.05 10.79 10.24
N ALA A 85 5.24 10.22 10.01
CA ALA A 85 6.27 10.86 9.20
C ALA A 85 5.86 11.02 7.73
N ALA A 86 5.19 10.01 7.17
CA ALA A 86 4.72 10.07 5.79
C ALA A 86 3.65 11.13 5.57
N LEU A 87 2.73 11.30 6.53
CA LEU A 87 1.69 12.33 6.48
C LEU A 87 2.29 13.72 6.64
N GLU A 88 3.19 13.91 7.61
CA GLU A 88 3.86 15.20 7.83
C GLU A 88 4.67 15.62 6.61
N ALA A 89 5.36 14.70 5.96
CA ALA A 89 6.12 14.99 4.74
C ALA A 89 5.23 15.48 3.58
N ARG A 90 3.94 15.16 3.62
CA ARG A 90 2.94 15.61 2.63
C ARG A 90 2.08 16.78 3.11
N GLY A 91 2.45 17.39 4.23
CA GLY A 91 1.75 18.55 4.78
C GLY A 91 0.39 18.23 5.42
N VAL A 92 0.12 16.97 5.72
CA VAL A 92 -1.11 16.57 6.42
C VAL A 92 -0.94 16.81 7.91
N THR A 93 -1.81 17.61 8.50
CA THR A 93 -1.82 17.96 9.91
C THR A 93 -3.13 17.57 10.57
N GLY A 94 -3.15 17.53 11.91
CA GLY A 94 -4.36 17.20 12.67
C GLY A 94 -4.70 15.71 12.67
N PHE A 95 -3.77 14.85 12.27
CA PHE A 95 -3.93 13.41 12.22
C PHE A 95 -2.84 12.74 13.04
N THR A 96 -3.22 11.78 13.88
CA THR A 96 -2.25 10.99 14.66
C THR A 96 -2.29 9.55 14.18
N SER A 97 -1.18 9.09 13.60
CA SER A 97 -1.03 7.71 13.15
C SER A 97 -0.30 6.87 14.19
N GLY A 98 -0.84 5.69 14.47
CA GLY A 98 -0.19 4.70 15.32
C GLY A 98 0.65 3.68 14.53
N MET A 99 0.68 3.76 13.20
CA MET A 99 1.43 2.82 12.38
C MET A 99 2.93 3.11 12.44
N PRO A 100 3.77 2.15 12.90
CA PRO A 100 5.22 2.33 12.92
C PRO A 100 5.82 2.24 11.53
N GLY A 101 7.05 2.73 11.38
CA GLY A 101 7.85 2.51 10.19
C GLY A 101 8.57 1.16 10.23
N PHE A 102 8.66 0.50 9.10
CA PHE A 102 9.30 -0.81 8.96
C PHE A 102 10.66 -0.77 8.25
N GLY A 103 11.15 0.42 7.92
CA GLY A 103 12.39 0.59 7.17
C GLY A 103 13.65 0.01 7.82
N ASP A 104 13.66 -0.14 9.16
CA ASP A 104 14.78 -0.74 9.88
C ASP A 104 14.70 -2.28 9.92
N SER A 105 13.53 -2.86 9.70
CA SER A 105 13.31 -4.32 9.77
C SER A 105 13.02 -4.96 8.43
N LEU A 106 12.53 -4.23 7.45
CA LEU A 106 12.22 -4.70 6.10
C LEU A 106 13.01 -3.92 5.07
N SER A 107 13.52 -4.62 4.07
CA SER A 107 14.15 -3.98 2.91
C SER A 107 13.11 -3.30 2.03
N ASP A 108 13.54 -2.41 1.16
CA ASP A 108 12.66 -1.77 0.17
C ASP A 108 11.96 -2.79 -0.73
N GLU A 109 12.66 -3.85 -1.12
CA GLU A 109 12.11 -4.95 -1.91
C GLU A 109 11.02 -5.69 -1.12
N GLU A 110 11.27 -6.01 0.15
CA GLU A 110 10.29 -6.67 1.01
C GLU A 110 9.05 -5.82 1.23
N ILE A 111 9.20 -4.51 1.39
CA ILE A 111 8.06 -3.58 1.48
C ILE A 111 7.24 -3.61 0.18
N ARG A 112 7.89 -3.61 -0.98
CA ARG A 112 7.20 -3.73 -2.27
C ARG A 112 6.45 -5.05 -2.40
N ASP A 113 7.06 -6.15 -1.94
CA ASP A 113 6.43 -7.47 -1.95
C ASP A 113 5.14 -7.48 -1.12
N VAL A 114 5.17 -6.92 0.08
CA VAL A 114 3.98 -6.80 0.94
C VAL A 114 2.89 -5.98 0.27
N LEU A 115 3.22 -4.82 -0.28
CA LEU A 115 2.24 -3.95 -0.92
C LEU A 115 1.65 -4.58 -2.18
N ALA A 116 2.47 -5.28 -2.95
CA ALA A 116 1.99 -6.01 -4.13
C ALA A 116 1.06 -7.16 -3.74
N TYR A 117 1.37 -7.87 -2.66
CA TYR A 117 0.50 -8.90 -2.11
C TYR A 117 -0.87 -8.32 -1.71
N ILE A 118 -0.88 -7.23 -0.95
CA ILE A 118 -2.13 -6.56 -0.57
C ILE A 118 -2.96 -6.21 -1.82
N ARG A 119 -2.35 -5.58 -2.80
CA ARG A 119 -3.02 -5.22 -4.05
C ARG A 119 -3.58 -6.44 -4.78
N SER A 120 -2.86 -7.55 -4.77
CA SER A 120 -3.28 -8.78 -5.45
C SER A 120 -4.57 -9.37 -4.90
N THR A 121 -4.95 -9.03 -3.67
CA THR A 121 -6.18 -9.52 -3.03
C THR A 121 -7.44 -8.76 -3.48
N TRP A 122 -7.29 -7.61 -4.12
CA TRP A 122 -8.42 -6.77 -4.53
C TRP A 122 -9.07 -7.26 -5.82
N PRO A 123 -10.36 -6.92 -6.05
CA PRO A 123 -10.95 -7.09 -7.36
C PRO A 123 -10.14 -6.36 -8.44
N GLU A 124 -10.11 -6.90 -9.65
CA GLU A 124 -9.32 -6.36 -10.76
C GLU A 124 -9.60 -4.88 -11.00
N GLN A 125 -10.86 -4.45 -10.95
CA GLN A 125 -11.25 -3.05 -11.13
C GLN A 125 -10.62 -2.13 -10.08
N VAL A 126 -10.50 -2.58 -8.85
CA VAL A 126 -9.88 -1.83 -7.75
C VAL A 126 -8.38 -1.74 -7.95
N GLN A 127 -7.75 -2.83 -8.40
CA GLN A 127 -6.33 -2.82 -8.78
C GLN A 127 -6.06 -1.81 -9.89
N ASP A 128 -6.92 -1.76 -10.91
CA ASP A 128 -6.77 -0.82 -12.04
C ASP A 128 -6.87 0.64 -11.59
N VAL A 129 -7.80 0.95 -10.67
CA VAL A 129 -7.93 2.31 -10.12
C VAL A 129 -6.66 2.71 -9.36
N GLN A 130 -6.15 1.83 -8.51
CA GLN A 130 -4.93 2.11 -7.74
C GLN A 130 -3.72 2.26 -8.66
N ALA A 131 -3.58 1.41 -9.66
CA ALA A 131 -2.51 1.51 -10.65
C ALA A 131 -2.57 2.83 -11.44
N ALA A 132 -3.76 3.29 -11.80
CA ALA A 132 -3.94 4.57 -12.48
C ALA A 132 -3.53 5.76 -11.61
N ARG A 133 -3.77 5.70 -10.30
CA ARG A 133 -3.32 6.72 -9.33
C ARG A 133 -1.81 6.72 -9.15
N SER A 134 -1.18 5.55 -9.32
CA SER A 134 0.28 5.37 -9.18
C SER A 134 1.05 5.76 -10.44
N HIS A 135 0.35 5.95 -11.56
CA HIS A 135 0.97 6.38 -12.81
C HIS A 135 1.28 7.87 -12.74
N VAL A 136 2.57 8.19 -12.73
CA VAL A 136 3.02 9.57 -12.92
C VAL A 136 3.18 9.77 -14.43
N PRO A 137 2.42 10.69 -15.06
CA PRO A 137 2.64 11.02 -16.46
C PRO A 137 4.09 11.47 -16.67
N ASP A 138 4.74 11.01 -17.72
CA ASP A 138 6.04 11.55 -18.11
C ASP A 138 5.87 13.05 -18.33
N GLU A 139 6.43 13.83 -17.42
CA GLU A 139 6.50 15.28 -17.60
C GLU A 139 7.49 15.57 -18.72
N ASN A 140 6.97 16.19 -19.77
CA ASN A 140 7.80 16.69 -20.87
C ASN A 140 8.67 17.87 -20.41
#